data_53e2c811745bac054f9e2c796ad355df
#
_entry.id   53e2c811745bac054f9e2c796ad355df
#
_cell.length_a   1.000
_cell.length_b   1.000
_cell.length_c   1.000
_cell.angle_alpha   90.00
_cell.angle_beta   90.00
_cell.angle_gamma   90.00
#
_symmetry.space_group_name_H-M   'P 1'
#
loop_
_entity.id
_entity.type
_entity.pdbx_description
1 polymer ?
#
loop_
_entity_poly.entity_id
_entity_poly.type
_entity_poly.pdbx_seq_one_letter_code
_entity_poly.pdbx_strand_id
1 'polypeptide(L)'
;PCGLPTDETIPIGRYGSSNVGRAKSVYRMGLGHRYGRRMQTISGIHYNWSLPGVDSEQYFALIRNFRRHAFVLLYLFGASPALCPCFVEGREHRLERMEGGSALYLPHATSLRMGRLGYQSEAQATLAVSYNGLEGYAASLHDALTRPWPAYEAVGIRNPGGDYNQLATTLLQIENEFYGTIRPKRVIYPGERPLHALRERGVEYIEVRLMDLNPFEPIGIGASTLRFLDVFLLHCLLSDSPPDTPAEIHELAHNQHLTAARGREPGLNLMRQGQSVPLMQWGAELLEQLGPIAALLDQAHGGNEHALAVALAQAHLQN
;
A
#
# COMPACT_ATOMS: atom_id res chain seq x y z
N PRO A 1 -6.38 -13.20 -11.59
CA PRO A 1 -6.75 -13.26 -13.01
C PRO A 1 -7.06 -14.68 -13.43
N CYS A 2 -8.21 -14.84 -14.08
CA CYS A 2 -8.61 -16.14 -14.64
C CYS A 2 -7.64 -16.56 -15.74
N GLY A 3 -7.35 -17.86 -15.80
CA GLY A 3 -6.44 -18.40 -16.81
C GLY A 3 -4.96 -18.23 -16.51
N LEU A 4 -4.59 -17.82 -15.30
CA LEU A 4 -3.19 -17.97 -14.89
C LEU A 4 -2.84 -19.46 -14.86
N PRO A 5 -1.64 -19.81 -15.39
CA PRO A 5 -1.09 -21.14 -15.22
C PRO A 5 -0.80 -21.44 -13.75
N THR A 6 -0.27 -22.63 -13.44
CA THR A 6 0.20 -22.96 -12.10
C THR A 6 1.25 -21.94 -11.62
N ASP A 7 1.43 -21.79 -10.33
CA ASP A 7 2.37 -20.79 -9.77
C ASP A 7 3.77 -20.94 -10.38
N GLU A 8 4.24 -22.18 -10.57
CA GLU A 8 5.56 -22.50 -11.09
C GLU A 8 5.76 -22.08 -12.55
N THR A 9 4.69 -21.99 -13.32
CA THR A 9 4.74 -21.68 -14.77
C THR A 9 4.55 -20.19 -15.06
N ILE A 10 4.21 -19.37 -14.05
CA ILE A 10 4.19 -17.90 -14.21
C ILE A 10 5.62 -17.43 -14.49
N PRO A 11 5.88 -16.75 -15.63
CA PRO A 11 7.23 -16.33 -15.98
C PRO A 11 7.75 -15.26 -15.02
N ILE A 12 8.99 -15.38 -14.60
CA ILE A 12 9.69 -14.37 -13.81
C ILE A 12 10.37 -13.37 -14.75
N GLY A 13 10.23 -12.07 -14.44
CA GLY A 13 10.85 -11.00 -15.22
C GLY A 13 12.37 -11.14 -15.32
N ARG A 14 12.91 -10.99 -16.53
CA ARG A 14 14.34 -11.01 -16.82
C ARG A 14 14.79 -9.63 -17.29
N TYR A 15 15.91 -9.13 -16.72
CA TYR A 15 16.34 -7.72 -16.89
C TYR A 15 17.72 -7.61 -17.54
N GLY A 16 18.17 -8.66 -18.25
CA GLY A 16 19.46 -8.70 -18.95
C GLY A 16 20.61 -9.26 -18.11
N SER A 17 21.83 -9.23 -18.69
CA SER A 17 23.02 -9.90 -18.18
C SER A 17 23.93 -9.00 -17.32
N SER A 18 23.70 -7.68 -17.27
CA SER A 18 24.46 -6.78 -16.39
C SER A 18 24.24 -7.15 -14.91
N ASN A 19 25.17 -6.79 -14.03
CA ASN A 19 25.02 -7.06 -12.60
C ASN A 19 23.72 -6.49 -12.01
N VAL A 20 23.34 -5.28 -12.44
CA VAL A 20 22.06 -4.66 -12.03
C VAL A 20 20.86 -5.44 -12.58
N GLY A 21 20.90 -5.88 -13.84
CA GLY A 21 19.85 -6.68 -14.45
C GLY A 21 19.72 -8.06 -13.77
N ARG A 22 20.84 -8.71 -13.48
CA ARG A 22 20.87 -9.98 -12.74
C ARG A 22 20.31 -9.82 -11.32
N ALA A 23 20.72 -8.79 -10.58
CA ALA A 23 20.19 -8.51 -9.25
C ALA A 23 18.66 -8.32 -9.27
N LYS A 24 18.12 -7.56 -10.25
CA LYS A 24 16.66 -7.43 -10.44
C LYS A 24 15.97 -8.76 -10.73
N SER A 25 16.58 -9.62 -11.57
CA SER A 25 16.01 -10.95 -11.89
C SER A 25 16.02 -11.86 -10.66
N VAL A 26 17.13 -11.88 -9.89
CA VAL A 26 17.26 -12.65 -8.65
C VAL A 26 16.28 -12.13 -7.58
N TYR A 27 16.11 -10.81 -7.45
CA TYR A 27 15.09 -10.21 -6.58
C TYR A 27 13.68 -10.73 -6.90
N ARG A 28 13.30 -10.74 -8.19
CA ARG A 28 11.99 -11.27 -8.62
C ARG A 28 11.84 -12.76 -8.36
N MET A 29 12.91 -13.54 -8.52
CA MET A 29 12.94 -14.95 -8.15
C MET A 29 12.71 -15.12 -6.65
N GLY A 30 13.40 -14.34 -5.83
CA GLY A 30 13.22 -14.32 -4.37
C GLY A 30 11.78 -14.00 -3.96
N LEU A 31 11.12 -13.03 -4.61
CA LEU A 31 9.68 -12.78 -4.37
C LEU A 31 8.84 -14.02 -4.70
N GLY A 32 9.16 -14.76 -5.75
CA GLY A 32 8.48 -16.01 -6.11
C GLY A 32 8.60 -17.07 -5.02
N HIS A 33 9.78 -17.23 -4.41
CA HIS A 33 10.01 -18.18 -3.31
C HIS A 33 9.35 -17.74 -1.99
N ARG A 34 9.32 -16.43 -1.71
CA ARG A 34 8.81 -15.86 -0.45
C ARG A 34 7.29 -15.75 -0.40
N TYR A 35 6.67 -15.39 -1.52
CA TYR A 35 5.26 -14.99 -1.58
C TYR A 35 4.45 -15.75 -2.63
N GLY A 36 5.11 -16.57 -3.45
CA GLY A 36 4.54 -17.17 -4.66
C GLY A 36 4.60 -16.23 -5.87
N ARG A 37 4.65 -16.82 -7.07
CA ARG A 37 4.73 -16.02 -8.31
C ARG A 37 3.43 -15.31 -8.63
N ARG A 38 2.27 -15.87 -8.23
CA ARG A 38 0.94 -15.25 -8.39
C ARG A 38 0.85 -13.87 -7.73
N MET A 39 1.49 -13.67 -6.59
CA MET A 39 1.52 -12.37 -5.94
C MET A 39 2.11 -11.27 -6.82
N GLN A 40 3.08 -11.59 -7.71
CA GLN A 40 3.67 -10.63 -8.65
C GLN A 40 2.75 -10.25 -9.81
N THR A 41 1.59 -10.92 -9.97
CA THR A 41 0.56 -10.58 -10.97
C THR A 41 -0.49 -9.60 -10.45
N ILE A 42 -0.44 -9.24 -9.17
CA ILE A 42 -1.34 -8.25 -8.57
C ILE A 42 -0.94 -6.86 -9.09
N SER A 43 -1.94 -6.08 -9.49
CA SER A 43 -1.77 -4.70 -9.93
C SER A 43 -2.57 -3.73 -9.06
N GLY A 44 -2.12 -2.49 -9.00
CA GLY A 44 -2.79 -1.39 -8.34
C GLY A 44 -2.31 -0.06 -8.92
N ILE A 45 -2.92 1.04 -8.53
CA ILE A 45 -2.50 2.39 -8.91
C ILE A 45 -1.39 2.85 -7.95
N HIS A 46 -0.32 3.41 -8.51
CA HIS A 46 0.64 4.23 -7.79
C HIS A 46 0.36 5.70 -8.13
N TYR A 47 0.12 6.50 -7.12
CA TYR A 47 -0.10 7.93 -7.26
C TYR A 47 1.07 8.69 -6.63
N ASN A 48 1.85 9.37 -7.46
CA ASN A 48 2.97 10.19 -7.01
C ASN A 48 2.50 11.62 -6.82
N TRP A 49 2.85 12.23 -5.70
CA TRP A 49 2.45 13.58 -5.34
C TRP A 49 3.60 14.36 -4.72
N SER A 50 3.74 15.61 -5.12
CA SER A 50 4.70 16.56 -4.54
C SER A 50 4.12 17.97 -4.52
N LEU A 51 4.60 18.77 -3.58
CA LEU A 51 4.29 20.20 -3.51
C LEU A 51 5.62 20.96 -3.35
N PRO A 52 5.86 22.01 -4.16
CA PRO A 52 7.06 22.85 -4.02
C PRO A 52 7.18 23.47 -2.62
N GLY A 53 8.40 23.49 -2.10
CA GLY A 53 8.69 24.09 -0.79
C GLY A 53 8.42 23.19 0.43
N VAL A 54 7.89 21.97 0.23
CA VAL A 54 7.69 20.98 1.30
C VAL A 54 9.00 20.28 1.59
N ASP A 55 9.42 20.27 2.86
CA ASP A 55 10.63 19.59 3.31
C ASP A 55 10.37 18.13 3.74
N SER A 56 11.43 17.42 4.11
CA SER A 56 11.34 16.01 4.49
C SER A 56 10.49 15.78 5.73
N GLU A 57 10.59 16.64 6.74
CA GLU A 57 9.83 16.49 7.99
C GLU A 57 8.33 16.68 7.74
N GLN A 58 7.96 17.63 6.89
CA GLN A 58 6.59 17.85 6.46
C GLN A 58 6.05 16.66 5.66
N TYR A 59 6.86 16.05 4.76
CA TYR A 59 6.47 14.82 4.08
C TYR A 59 6.30 13.64 5.05
N PHE A 60 7.13 13.50 6.07
CA PHE A 60 6.93 12.48 7.09
C PHE A 60 5.70 12.74 7.95
N ALA A 61 5.39 13.98 8.26
CA ALA A 61 4.14 14.38 8.93
C ALA A 61 2.92 14.01 8.08
N LEU A 62 2.93 14.35 6.78
CA LEU A 62 1.91 13.95 5.82
C LEU A 62 1.73 12.41 5.80
N ILE A 63 2.83 11.64 5.74
CA ILE A 63 2.77 10.17 5.69
C ILE A 63 2.13 9.60 6.96
N ARG A 64 2.42 10.12 8.16
CA ARG A 64 1.77 9.69 9.40
C ARG A 64 0.25 9.94 9.35
N ASN A 65 -0.15 11.14 8.95
CA ASN A 65 -1.58 11.49 8.83
C ASN A 65 -2.27 10.66 7.74
N PHE A 66 -1.63 10.46 6.59
CA PHE A 66 -2.12 9.55 5.56
C PHE A 66 -2.42 8.16 6.13
N ARG A 67 -1.50 7.58 6.89
CA ARG A 67 -1.68 6.24 7.48
C ARG A 67 -2.83 6.20 8.49
N ARG A 68 -3.02 7.25 9.28
CA ARG A 68 -4.16 7.41 10.21
C ARG A 68 -5.50 7.40 9.49
N HIS A 69 -5.55 7.97 8.29
CA HIS A 69 -6.77 8.17 7.52
C HIS A 69 -6.91 7.22 6.30
N ALA A 70 -5.94 6.33 6.06
CA ALA A 70 -5.91 5.45 4.90
C ALA A 70 -7.14 4.53 4.79
N PHE A 71 -7.82 4.23 5.90
CA PHE A 71 -9.04 3.43 5.92
C PHE A 71 -10.13 4.02 5.03
N VAL A 72 -10.26 5.37 4.97
CA VAL A 72 -11.29 6.01 4.15
C VAL A 72 -11.04 5.81 2.66
N LEU A 73 -9.77 5.80 2.23
CA LEU A 73 -9.41 5.50 0.84
C LEU A 73 -9.73 4.04 0.47
N LEU A 74 -9.46 3.11 1.38
CA LEU A 74 -9.83 1.70 1.20
C LEU A 74 -11.34 1.50 1.17
N TYR A 75 -12.09 2.24 1.98
CA TYR A 75 -13.54 2.20 1.98
C TYR A 75 -14.11 2.74 0.68
N LEU A 76 -13.70 3.94 0.26
CA LEU A 76 -14.27 4.64 -0.89
C LEU A 76 -13.83 4.05 -2.23
N PHE A 77 -12.56 3.68 -2.36
CA PHE A 77 -11.93 3.31 -3.63
C PHE A 77 -11.43 1.86 -3.70
N GLY A 78 -11.70 1.05 -2.69
CA GLY A 78 -11.44 -0.39 -2.75
C GLY A 78 -12.37 -1.02 -3.79
N ALA A 79 -11.76 -1.69 -4.79
CA ALA A 79 -12.44 -2.27 -5.95
C ALA A 79 -12.04 -3.72 -6.23
N SER A 80 -11.52 -4.44 -5.22
CA SER A 80 -11.10 -5.83 -5.35
C SER A 80 -11.66 -6.73 -4.24
N PRO A 81 -13.02 -6.80 -4.07
CA PRO A 81 -13.65 -7.67 -3.09
C PRO A 81 -13.69 -9.15 -3.49
N ALA A 82 -13.35 -9.45 -4.75
CA ALA A 82 -13.42 -10.77 -5.35
C ALA A 82 -12.15 -11.12 -6.12
N LEU A 83 -11.92 -12.43 -6.31
CA LEU A 83 -10.77 -12.94 -7.06
C LEU A 83 -11.10 -14.28 -7.73
N CYS A 84 -10.25 -14.69 -8.67
CA CYS A 84 -10.33 -16.00 -9.30
C CYS A 84 -9.85 -17.10 -8.33
N PRO A 85 -10.52 -18.26 -8.25
CA PRO A 85 -10.10 -19.38 -7.41
C PRO A 85 -8.64 -19.81 -7.64
N CYS A 86 -8.14 -19.74 -8.87
CA CYS A 86 -6.75 -20.06 -9.17
C CYS A 86 -5.73 -19.20 -8.42
N PHE A 87 -6.12 -18.01 -7.95
CA PHE A 87 -5.23 -17.14 -7.18
C PHE A 87 -4.95 -17.66 -5.77
N VAL A 88 -5.89 -18.38 -5.18
CA VAL A 88 -5.80 -18.91 -3.81
C VAL A 88 -5.66 -20.44 -3.78
N GLU A 89 -5.45 -21.07 -4.91
CA GLU A 89 -5.22 -22.52 -5.00
C GLU A 89 -4.05 -22.94 -4.12
N GLY A 90 -4.29 -23.92 -3.23
CA GLY A 90 -3.29 -24.39 -2.25
C GLY A 90 -3.07 -23.45 -1.04
N ARG A 91 -3.88 -22.40 -0.90
CA ARG A 91 -3.81 -21.46 0.25
C ARG A 91 -5.07 -21.58 1.12
N GLU A 92 -4.90 -21.50 2.42
CA GLU A 92 -6.05 -21.39 3.33
C GLU A 92 -6.73 -20.04 3.17
N HIS A 93 -8.06 -20.04 3.05
CA HIS A 93 -8.85 -18.82 2.93
C HIS A 93 -10.27 -19.00 3.48
N ARG A 94 -10.95 -17.87 3.75
CA ARG A 94 -12.37 -17.82 4.17
C ARG A 94 -13.26 -17.19 3.13
N LEU A 95 -12.84 -17.21 1.85
CA LEU A 95 -13.63 -16.66 0.75
C LEU A 95 -14.82 -17.56 0.46
N GLU A 96 -15.94 -16.93 0.12
CA GLU A 96 -17.17 -17.56 -0.32
C GLU A 96 -17.21 -17.65 -1.84
N ARG A 97 -17.96 -18.61 -2.37
CA ARG A 97 -18.17 -18.69 -3.83
C ARG A 97 -19.27 -17.73 -4.24
N MET A 98 -19.03 -16.92 -5.25
CA MET A 98 -20.01 -16.02 -5.81
C MET A 98 -21.15 -16.82 -6.48
N GLU A 99 -22.40 -16.48 -6.17
CA GLU A 99 -23.57 -17.11 -6.74
C GLU A 99 -23.60 -16.89 -8.27
N GLY A 100 -23.91 -17.95 -9.03
CA GLY A 100 -23.94 -17.90 -10.50
C GLY A 100 -22.58 -17.76 -11.19
N GLY A 101 -21.45 -17.82 -10.45
CA GLY A 101 -20.12 -17.64 -10.99
C GLY A 101 -19.06 -18.56 -10.39
N SER A 102 -17.82 -18.49 -10.93
CA SER A 102 -16.65 -19.21 -10.41
C SER A 102 -15.78 -18.34 -9.47
N ALA A 103 -16.04 -17.04 -9.35
CA ALA A 103 -15.25 -16.15 -8.51
C ALA A 103 -15.43 -16.47 -7.02
N LEU A 104 -14.38 -16.16 -6.25
CA LEU A 104 -14.41 -16.18 -4.79
C LEU A 104 -14.39 -14.74 -4.28
N TYR A 105 -15.11 -14.45 -3.18
CA TYR A 105 -15.25 -13.11 -2.64
C TYR A 105 -15.38 -13.13 -1.11
N LEU A 106 -15.24 -11.95 -0.49
CA LEU A 106 -15.73 -11.72 0.86
C LEU A 106 -16.92 -10.72 0.79
N PRO A 107 -18.05 -11.00 1.43
CA PRO A 107 -19.28 -10.19 1.28
C PRO A 107 -19.11 -8.71 1.61
N HIS A 108 -18.23 -8.40 2.56
CA HIS A 108 -18.01 -7.04 3.05
C HIS A 108 -16.61 -6.49 2.75
N ALA A 109 -15.84 -7.17 1.91
CA ALA A 109 -14.48 -6.70 1.56
C ALA A 109 -14.53 -5.45 0.69
N THR A 110 -13.55 -4.58 0.87
CA THR A 110 -13.26 -3.47 -0.04
C THR A 110 -12.11 -3.82 -0.98
N SER A 111 -11.03 -4.43 -0.46
CA SER A 111 -9.83 -4.71 -1.24
C SER A 111 -9.08 -5.95 -0.70
N LEU A 112 -9.31 -7.10 -1.33
CA LEU A 112 -8.52 -8.32 -1.00
C LEU A 112 -7.03 -8.14 -1.32
N ARG A 113 -6.70 -7.26 -2.28
CA ARG A 113 -5.32 -6.90 -2.60
C ARG A 113 -4.59 -6.27 -1.41
N MET A 114 -5.28 -5.44 -0.63
CA MET A 114 -4.73 -4.77 0.55
C MET A 114 -4.93 -5.56 1.85
N GLY A 115 -5.60 -6.70 1.77
CA GLY A 115 -5.78 -7.64 2.85
C GLY A 115 -4.67 -8.70 2.92
N ARG A 116 -4.85 -9.70 3.80
CA ARG A 116 -3.87 -10.78 4.05
C ARG A 116 -3.61 -11.69 2.85
N LEU A 117 -4.50 -11.73 1.87
CA LEU A 117 -4.34 -12.52 0.64
C LEU A 117 -3.49 -11.80 -0.42
N GLY A 118 -3.28 -10.50 -0.29
CA GLY A 118 -2.52 -9.66 -1.21
C GLY A 118 -1.02 -9.59 -0.92
N TYR A 119 -0.47 -8.37 -0.94
CA TYR A 119 0.96 -8.09 -0.74
C TYR A 119 1.42 -8.20 0.72
N GLN A 120 1.02 -9.24 1.42
CA GLN A 120 1.33 -9.42 2.84
C GLN A 120 2.07 -10.74 3.07
N SER A 121 3.00 -10.73 4.01
CA SER A 121 3.65 -11.93 4.52
C SER A 121 3.73 -11.84 6.04
N GLU A 122 3.81 -12.99 6.71
CA GLU A 122 4.04 -13.05 8.16
C GLU A 122 5.32 -12.31 8.56
N ALA A 123 6.36 -12.41 7.73
CA ALA A 123 7.62 -11.71 7.94
C ALA A 123 7.42 -10.19 8.00
N GLN A 124 6.70 -9.61 7.03
CA GLN A 124 6.46 -8.17 7.00
C GLN A 124 5.42 -7.72 8.04
N ALA A 125 4.51 -8.58 8.48
CA ALA A 125 3.58 -8.27 9.55
C ALA A 125 4.29 -7.99 10.90
N THR A 126 5.53 -8.45 11.07
CA THR A 126 6.36 -8.17 12.26
C THR A 126 7.07 -6.82 12.20
N LEU A 127 7.02 -6.12 11.07
CA LEU A 127 7.73 -4.85 10.87
C LEU A 127 6.88 -3.66 11.33
N ALA A 128 7.33 -2.99 12.38
CA ALA A 128 6.81 -1.71 12.81
C ALA A 128 7.69 -0.58 12.23
N VAL A 129 7.44 -0.19 10.98
CA VAL A 129 8.20 0.88 10.33
C VAL A 129 7.73 2.22 10.86
N SER A 130 8.63 2.97 11.50
CA SER A 130 8.38 4.32 11.99
C SER A 130 8.44 5.35 10.87
N TYR A 131 7.57 6.35 10.96
CA TYR A 131 7.57 7.52 10.08
C TYR A 131 7.79 8.83 10.87
N ASN A 132 8.48 8.74 12.01
CA ASN A 132 8.83 9.90 12.86
C ASN A 132 10.06 10.67 12.35
N GLY A 133 10.27 10.68 11.06
CA GLY A 133 11.37 11.31 10.38
C GLY A 133 12.22 10.31 9.61
N LEU A 134 13.17 10.84 8.84
CA LEU A 134 13.98 10.06 7.91
C LEU A 134 14.85 9.01 8.64
N GLU A 135 15.46 9.36 9.76
CA GLU A 135 16.35 8.44 10.47
C GLU A 135 15.59 7.28 11.13
N GLY A 136 14.41 7.52 11.69
CA GLY A 136 13.55 6.46 12.23
C GLY A 136 13.08 5.50 11.13
N TYR A 137 12.68 6.03 9.99
CA TYR A 137 12.34 5.26 8.80
C TYR A 137 13.52 4.43 8.29
N ALA A 138 14.68 5.05 8.16
CA ALA A 138 15.92 4.41 7.72
C ALA A 138 16.37 3.30 8.66
N ALA A 139 16.31 3.53 9.97
CA ALA A 139 16.66 2.53 10.99
C ALA A 139 15.73 1.31 10.91
N SER A 140 14.41 1.53 10.76
CA SER A 140 13.43 0.45 10.60
C SER A 140 13.69 -0.40 9.36
N LEU A 141 14.00 0.22 8.22
CA LEU A 141 14.35 -0.51 7.00
C LEU A 141 15.70 -1.21 7.11
N HIS A 142 16.69 -0.60 7.76
CA HIS A 142 17.98 -1.23 7.99
C HIS A 142 17.86 -2.49 8.82
N ASP A 143 17.09 -2.46 9.91
CA ASP A 143 16.79 -3.67 10.70
C ASP A 143 16.19 -4.76 9.82
N ALA A 144 15.19 -4.43 9.01
CA ALA A 144 14.54 -5.39 8.11
C ALA A 144 15.47 -5.95 7.03
N LEU A 145 16.47 -5.20 6.59
CA LEU A 145 17.46 -5.61 5.60
C LEU A 145 18.61 -6.45 6.20
N THR A 146 18.75 -6.46 7.52
CA THR A 146 19.85 -7.14 8.22
C THR A 146 19.38 -8.27 9.12
N ARG A 147 18.12 -8.27 9.55
CA ARG A 147 17.55 -9.29 10.43
C ARG A 147 17.16 -10.55 9.64
N PRO A 148 17.81 -11.71 9.91
CA PRO A 148 17.47 -12.98 9.26
C PRO A 148 16.02 -13.40 9.56
N TRP A 149 15.45 -14.17 8.62
CA TRP A 149 14.13 -14.78 8.78
C TRP A 149 14.22 -16.29 8.55
N PRO A 150 13.88 -17.15 9.53
CA PRO A 150 14.12 -18.60 9.43
C PRO A 150 13.52 -19.27 8.18
N ALA A 151 12.31 -18.89 7.77
CA ALA A 151 11.69 -19.45 6.57
C ALA A 151 12.46 -19.06 5.28
N TYR A 152 13.11 -17.88 5.24
CA TYR A 152 13.91 -17.45 4.09
C TYR A 152 15.34 -18.02 4.14
N GLU A 153 15.85 -18.33 5.34
CA GLU A 153 17.10 -19.08 5.50
C GLU A 153 16.94 -20.51 4.96
N ALA A 154 15.77 -21.14 5.21
CA ALA A 154 15.46 -22.47 4.66
C ALA A 154 15.42 -22.50 3.12
N VAL A 155 15.00 -21.42 2.45
CA VAL A 155 15.07 -21.25 0.99
C VAL A 155 16.53 -21.16 0.53
N GLY A 156 17.39 -20.55 1.32
CA GLY A 156 18.80 -20.29 1.00
C GLY A 156 19.00 -19.25 -0.11
N ILE A 157 20.24 -18.76 -0.24
CA ILE A 157 20.61 -17.78 -1.27
C ILE A 157 20.79 -18.46 -2.63
N ARG A 158 21.26 -19.70 -2.64
CA ARG A 158 21.50 -20.50 -3.86
C ARG A 158 20.89 -21.89 -3.74
N ASN A 159 20.47 -22.43 -4.87
CA ASN A 159 20.06 -23.83 -4.98
C ASN A 159 21.28 -24.75 -5.09
N PRO A 160 21.11 -26.10 -5.01
CA PRO A 160 22.21 -27.05 -5.17
C PRO A 160 22.92 -26.96 -6.53
N GLY A 161 22.28 -26.46 -7.57
CA GLY A 161 22.85 -26.22 -8.90
C GLY A 161 23.69 -24.94 -8.99
N GLY A 162 23.75 -24.14 -7.91
CA GLY A 162 24.51 -22.89 -7.87
C GLY A 162 23.78 -21.64 -8.34
N ASP A 163 22.54 -21.76 -8.82
CA ASP A 163 21.70 -20.62 -9.20
C ASP A 163 21.16 -19.87 -7.98
N TYR A 164 20.96 -18.56 -8.12
CA TYR A 164 20.41 -17.75 -7.06
C TYR A 164 18.90 -17.94 -6.88
N ASN A 165 18.47 -18.25 -5.65
CA ASN A 165 17.07 -18.28 -5.24
C ASN A 165 16.56 -16.86 -4.85
N GLN A 166 17.39 -16.08 -4.17
CA GLN A 166 17.06 -14.76 -3.62
C GLN A 166 18.35 -13.96 -3.34
N LEU A 167 18.21 -12.65 -3.10
CA LEU A 167 19.36 -11.77 -2.82
C LEU A 167 19.88 -11.91 -1.38
N ALA A 168 19.00 -12.14 -0.42
CA ALA A 168 19.32 -12.26 1.00
C ALA A 168 18.32 -13.17 1.68
N THR A 169 18.61 -13.63 2.90
CA THR A 169 17.72 -14.43 3.77
C THR A 169 17.06 -13.61 4.86
N THR A 170 17.22 -12.29 4.79
CA THR A 170 16.68 -11.31 5.73
C THR A 170 15.22 -10.99 5.46
N LEU A 171 14.53 -10.29 6.38
CA LEU A 171 13.11 -9.91 6.24
C LEU A 171 12.81 -9.22 4.91
N LEU A 172 13.69 -8.33 4.47
CA LEU A 172 13.64 -7.69 3.15
C LEU A 172 14.92 -7.97 2.38
N GLN A 173 14.82 -8.22 1.08
CA GLN A 173 15.98 -8.33 0.18
C GLN A 173 16.53 -6.94 -0.20
N ILE A 174 15.63 -5.98 -0.39
CA ILE A 174 15.92 -4.59 -0.76
C ILE A 174 14.86 -3.68 -0.13
N GLU A 175 15.15 -2.37 -0.02
CA GLU A 175 14.23 -1.37 0.55
C GLU A 175 12.86 -1.37 -0.16
N ASN A 176 12.86 -1.59 -1.47
CA ASN A 176 11.64 -1.60 -2.28
C ASN A 176 10.73 -2.83 -2.06
N GLU A 177 11.18 -3.83 -1.30
CA GLU A 177 10.35 -4.98 -0.95
C GLU A 177 9.35 -4.69 0.18
N PHE A 178 9.55 -3.63 0.96
CA PHE A 178 8.57 -3.23 1.97
C PHE A 178 7.26 -2.76 1.31
N TYR A 179 6.16 -3.44 1.61
CA TYR A 179 4.83 -3.16 1.05
C TYR A 179 4.01 -2.17 1.89
N GLY A 180 4.54 -0.97 2.09
CA GLY A 180 3.78 0.12 2.72
C GLY A 180 2.72 0.71 1.79
N THR A 181 1.65 1.27 2.38
CA THR A 181 0.55 1.95 1.66
C THR A 181 0.97 3.27 1.02
N ILE A 182 2.00 3.88 1.57
CA ILE A 182 2.61 5.13 1.12
C ILE A 182 4.11 5.08 1.39
N ARG A 183 4.91 5.73 0.57
CA ARG A 183 6.38 5.79 0.70
C ARG A 183 6.93 7.18 0.47
N PRO A 184 7.94 7.62 1.24
CA PRO A 184 8.80 8.75 0.85
C PRO A 184 9.67 8.33 -0.32
N LYS A 185 9.85 9.20 -1.29
CA LYS A 185 10.58 8.94 -2.53
C LYS A 185 11.52 10.09 -2.88
N ARG A 186 12.56 9.70 -3.61
CA ARG A 186 13.51 10.59 -4.29
C ARG A 186 13.89 9.97 -5.63
N VAL A 187 14.05 10.77 -6.66
CA VAL A 187 14.64 10.29 -7.92
C VAL A 187 16.06 9.79 -7.64
N ILE A 188 16.37 8.57 -8.06
CA ILE A 188 17.65 7.90 -7.84
C ILE A 188 18.48 7.93 -9.11
N TYR A 189 19.82 8.09 -8.94
CA TYR A 189 20.78 7.95 -10.03
C TYR A 189 21.07 6.46 -10.33
N PRO A 190 21.59 6.13 -11.51
CA PRO A 190 21.99 4.76 -11.84
C PRO A 190 22.96 4.18 -10.82
N GLY A 191 22.60 3.05 -10.19
CA GLY A 191 23.40 2.38 -9.15
C GLY A 191 23.22 2.91 -7.73
N GLU A 192 22.49 4.00 -7.53
CA GLU A 192 22.19 4.55 -6.22
C GLU A 192 21.10 3.75 -5.49
N ARG A 193 21.21 3.63 -4.17
CA ARG A 193 20.18 3.01 -3.33
C ARG A 193 19.14 4.05 -2.89
N PRO A 194 17.82 3.68 -2.87
CA PRO A 194 16.75 4.63 -2.50
C PRO A 194 16.97 5.32 -1.15
N LEU A 195 17.37 4.58 -0.13
CA LEU A 195 17.60 5.13 1.20
C LEU A 195 18.79 6.10 1.24
N HIS A 196 19.84 5.82 0.45
CA HIS A 196 20.97 6.73 0.30
C HIS A 196 20.52 8.05 -0.32
N ALA A 197 19.76 7.99 -1.43
CA ALA A 197 19.23 9.18 -2.08
C ALA A 197 18.38 10.05 -1.14
N LEU A 198 17.53 9.41 -0.32
CA LEU A 198 16.71 10.10 0.68
C LEU A 198 17.56 10.79 1.74
N ARG A 199 18.64 10.16 2.22
CA ARG A 199 19.58 10.76 3.22
C ARG A 199 20.36 11.93 2.66
N GLU A 200 20.85 11.80 1.44
CA GLU A 200 21.70 12.84 0.82
C GLU A 200 20.90 14.07 0.36
N ARG A 201 19.67 13.86 -0.13
CA ARG A 201 18.93 14.93 -0.83
C ARG A 201 17.51 15.15 -0.29
N GLY A 202 17.10 14.44 0.75
CA GLY A 202 15.76 14.54 1.35
C GLY A 202 14.67 13.90 0.50
N VAL A 203 13.44 13.99 1.01
CA VAL A 203 12.23 13.53 0.29
C VAL A 203 11.88 14.53 -0.80
N GLU A 204 11.58 14.05 -2.01
CA GLU A 204 11.20 14.87 -3.16
C GLU A 204 9.69 14.76 -3.45
N TYR A 205 9.12 13.56 -3.23
CA TYR A 205 7.70 13.28 -3.42
C TYR A 205 7.27 12.08 -2.56
N ILE A 206 5.98 11.87 -2.49
CA ILE A 206 5.42 10.65 -1.89
C ILE A 206 4.75 9.79 -2.95
N GLU A 207 4.74 8.47 -2.73
CA GLU A 207 4.10 7.49 -3.60
C GLU A 207 2.99 6.78 -2.83
N VAL A 208 1.73 7.09 -3.14
CA VAL A 208 0.56 6.35 -2.63
C VAL A 208 0.43 5.04 -3.40
N ARG A 209 0.22 3.91 -2.71
CA ARG A 209 0.24 2.56 -3.28
C ARG A 209 -0.99 1.72 -2.97
N LEU A 210 -1.87 2.22 -2.13
CA LEU A 210 -3.03 1.44 -1.67
C LEU A 210 -4.20 1.39 -2.67
N MET A 211 -4.22 2.25 -3.69
CA MET A 211 -5.35 2.40 -4.59
C MET A 211 -5.53 1.18 -5.49
N ASP A 212 -6.75 0.64 -5.54
CA ASP A 212 -7.13 -0.39 -6.51
C ASP A 212 -7.37 0.21 -7.90
N LEU A 213 -7.29 -0.66 -8.91
CA LEU A 213 -7.77 -0.34 -10.25
C LEU A 213 -9.30 -0.32 -10.25
N ASN A 214 -9.91 0.83 -10.60
CA ASN A 214 -11.34 0.91 -10.81
C ASN A 214 -11.70 0.24 -12.16
N PRO A 215 -12.46 -0.87 -12.17
CA PRO A 215 -12.78 -1.59 -13.41
C PRO A 215 -13.72 -0.83 -14.35
N PHE A 216 -14.36 0.24 -13.89
CA PHE A 216 -15.28 1.07 -14.67
C PHE A 216 -14.57 2.26 -15.34
N GLU A 217 -13.29 2.47 -15.06
CA GLU A 217 -12.48 3.54 -15.64
C GLU A 217 -11.49 2.99 -16.68
N PRO A 218 -11.36 3.60 -17.85
CA PRO A 218 -10.50 3.09 -18.94
C PRO A 218 -9.04 2.89 -18.56
N ILE A 219 -8.53 3.72 -17.66
CA ILE A 219 -7.13 3.67 -17.17
C ILE A 219 -7.04 3.25 -15.69
N GLY A 220 -8.15 2.75 -15.12
CA GLY A 220 -8.19 2.26 -13.74
C GLY A 220 -8.34 3.33 -12.67
N ILE A 221 -8.40 4.62 -13.03
CA ILE A 221 -8.63 5.74 -12.12
C ILE A 221 -9.30 6.89 -12.86
N GLY A 222 -10.31 7.51 -12.26
CA GLY A 222 -11.03 8.66 -12.80
C GLY A 222 -10.50 10.00 -12.29
N ALA A 223 -10.81 11.08 -13.00
CA ALA A 223 -10.41 12.44 -12.64
C ALA A 223 -10.93 12.86 -11.25
N SER A 224 -12.15 12.47 -10.88
CA SER A 224 -12.71 12.75 -9.56
C SER A 224 -11.88 12.12 -8.43
N THR A 225 -11.41 10.89 -8.63
CA THR A 225 -10.52 10.22 -7.65
C THR A 225 -9.17 10.94 -7.53
N LEU A 226 -8.60 11.42 -8.64
CA LEU A 226 -7.36 12.22 -8.62
C LEU A 226 -7.55 13.52 -7.83
N ARG A 227 -8.65 14.27 -8.10
CA ARG A 227 -9.00 15.49 -7.34
C ARG A 227 -9.19 15.21 -5.85
N PHE A 228 -9.86 14.13 -5.51
CA PHE A 228 -10.02 13.71 -4.12
C PHE A 228 -8.67 13.43 -3.45
N LEU A 229 -7.76 12.72 -4.12
CA LEU A 229 -6.42 12.44 -3.59
C LEU A 229 -5.60 13.72 -3.36
N ASP A 230 -5.71 14.71 -4.26
CA ASP A 230 -5.05 16.01 -4.07
C ASP A 230 -5.54 16.70 -2.79
N VAL A 231 -6.87 16.77 -2.59
CA VAL A 231 -7.48 17.35 -1.38
C VAL A 231 -7.04 16.57 -0.12
N PHE A 232 -7.12 15.26 -0.19
CA PHE A 232 -6.79 14.36 0.93
C PHE A 232 -5.32 14.47 1.35
N LEU A 233 -4.38 14.50 0.39
CA LEU A 233 -2.96 14.63 0.66
C LEU A 233 -2.60 16.00 1.19
N LEU A 234 -3.22 17.05 0.67
CA LEU A 234 -3.03 18.41 1.17
C LEU A 234 -3.58 18.55 2.60
N HIS A 235 -4.74 17.93 2.90
CA HIS A 235 -5.25 17.86 4.27
C HIS A 235 -4.26 17.15 5.20
N CYS A 236 -3.72 16.00 4.78
CA CYS A 236 -2.72 15.28 5.56
C CYS A 236 -1.44 16.09 5.81
N LEU A 237 -1.05 16.95 4.86
CA LEU A 237 0.10 17.84 4.98
C LEU A 237 -0.14 18.98 5.97
N LEU A 238 -1.33 19.58 5.93
CA LEU A 238 -1.66 20.78 6.70
C LEU A 238 -2.15 20.49 8.13
N SER A 239 -2.52 19.24 8.41
CA SER A 239 -2.99 18.82 9.74
C SER A 239 -1.85 18.55 10.71
N ASP A 240 -2.08 18.81 12.00
CA ASP A 240 -1.16 18.41 13.06
C ASP A 240 -0.84 16.93 12.99
N SER A 241 0.44 16.59 13.13
CA SER A 241 0.93 15.23 12.99
C SER A 241 1.88 14.85 14.12
N PRO A 242 1.35 14.46 15.31
CA PRO A 242 2.19 13.97 16.38
C PRO A 242 2.97 12.73 15.95
N PRO A 243 4.14 12.45 16.56
CA PRO A 243 4.90 11.22 16.31
C PRO A 243 4.04 9.97 16.50
N ASP A 244 4.23 8.97 15.63
CA ASP A 244 3.62 7.66 15.80
C ASP A 244 4.32 6.85 16.91
N THR A 245 3.58 5.91 17.50
CA THR A 245 4.09 4.96 18.48
C THR A 245 3.98 3.54 17.94
N PRO A 246 4.77 2.57 18.48
CA PRO A 246 4.60 1.16 18.09
C PRO A 246 3.16 0.65 18.25
N ALA A 247 2.46 1.07 19.31
CA ALA A 247 1.06 0.71 19.55
C ALA A 247 0.15 1.28 18.45
N GLU A 248 0.30 2.56 18.08
CA GLU A 248 -0.45 3.18 16.99
C GLU A 248 -0.14 2.51 15.64
N ILE A 249 1.14 2.18 15.36
CA ILE A 249 1.52 1.48 14.12
C ILE A 249 0.78 0.14 13.98
N HIS A 250 0.67 -0.63 15.07
CA HIS A 250 -0.09 -1.88 15.08
C HIS A 250 -1.60 -1.65 14.93
N GLU A 251 -2.14 -0.64 15.60
CA GLU A 251 -3.55 -0.24 15.48
C GLU A 251 -3.90 0.13 14.02
N LEU A 252 -3.08 0.94 13.37
CA LEU A 252 -3.28 1.34 11.97
C LEU A 252 -3.18 0.16 11.01
N ALA A 253 -2.26 -0.77 11.24
CA ALA A 253 -2.16 -2.01 10.47
C ALA A 253 -3.41 -2.89 10.64
N HIS A 254 -3.91 -3.01 11.87
CA HIS A 254 -5.17 -3.72 12.17
C HIS A 254 -6.35 -3.08 11.44
N ASN A 255 -6.51 -1.76 11.56
CA ASN A 255 -7.58 -1.01 10.90
C ASN A 255 -7.55 -1.17 9.37
N GLN A 256 -6.34 -1.14 8.76
CA GLN A 256 -6.17 -1.38 7.34
C GLN A 256 -6.69 -2.77 6.94
N HIS A 257 -6.28 -3.82 7.65
CA HIS A 257 -6.72 -5.18 7.36
C HIS A 257 -8.22 -5.38 7.59
N LEU A 258 -8.75 -4.78 8.65
CA LEU A 258 -10.15 -4.84 8.99
C LEU A 258 -11.00 -4.16 7.91
N THR A 259 -10.61 -2.96 7.49
CA THR A 259 -11.29 -2.24 6.40
C THR A 259 -11.18 -2.98 5.07
N ALA A 260 -10.01 -3.51 4.74
CA ALA A 260 -9.82 -4.29 3.51
C ALA A 260 -10.74 -5.53 3.44
N ALA A 261 -10.91 -6.24 4.55
CA ALA A 261 -11.67 -7.49 4.62
C ALA A 261 -13.16 -7.31 4.94
N ARG A 262 -13.52 -6.27 5.68
CA ARG A 262 -14.86 -6.08 6.28
C ARG A 262 -15.37 -4.64 6.18
N GLY A 263 -14.74 -3.76 5.42
CA GLY A 263 -15.05 -2.33 5.39
C GLY A 263 -16.51 -1.99 5.05
N ARG A 264 -17.18 -2.85 4.29
CA ARG A 264 -18.62 -2.71 3.93
C ARG A 264 -19.57 -3.32 4.96
N GLU A 265 -19.06 -3.86 6.07
CA GLU A 265 -19.90 -4.46 7.10
C GLU A 265 -20.63 -3.37 7.90
N PRO A 266 -21.98 -3.45 8.02
CA PRO A 266 -22.73 -2.49 8.80
C PRO A 266 -22.27 -2.43 10.26
N GLY A 267 -22.04 -1.23 10.77
CA GLY A 267 -21.64 -1.01 12.16
C GLY A 267 -20.17 -1.36 12.47
N LEU A 268 -19.33 -1.54 11.45
CA LEU A 268 -17.91 -1.82 11.67
C LEU A 268 -17.25 -0.68 12.46
N ASN A 269 -16.52 -1.07 13.52
CA ASN A 269 -15.70 -0.16 14.30
C ASN A 269 -14.22 -0.33 13.97
N LEU A 270 -13.49 0.77 14.03
CA LEU A 270 -12.04 0.84 13.94
C LEU A 270 -11.47 1.37 15.25
N MET A 271 -10.18 1.17 15.45
CA MET A 271 -9.46 1.71 16.61
C MET A 271 -8.88 3.09 16.27
N ARG A 272 -9.12 4.08 17.14
CA ARG A 272 -8.57 5.44 17.05
C ARG A 272 -8.01 5.83 18.40
N GLN A 273 -6.69 5.84 18.51
CA GLN A 273 -5.99 6.15 19.78
C GLN A 273 -6.45 5.27 20.94
N GLY A 274 -6.55 3.97 20.70
CA GLY A 274 -7.00 2.98 21.69
C GLY A 274 -8.51 2.94 21.95
N GLN A 275 -9.31 3.77 21.27
CA GLN A 275 -10.77 3.80 21.39
C GLN A 275 -11.46 3.20 20.16
N SER A 276 -12.55 2.47 20.40
CA SER A 276 -13.39 1.92 19.33
C SER A 276 -14.33 3.00 18.79
N VAL A 277 -14.23 3.33 17.48
CA VAL A 277 -15.02 4.36 16.82
C VAL A 277 -15.67 3.75 15.58
N PRO A 278 -16.96 4.00 15.29
CA PRO A 278 -17.59 3.56 14.06
C PRO A 278 -16.86 4.12 12.82
N LEU A 279 -16.53 3.23 11.87
CA LEU A 279 -15.86 3.61 10.62
C LEU A 279 -16.59 4.74 9.90
N MET A 280 -17.92 4.62 9.80
CA MET A 280 -18.79 5.59 9.11
C MET A 280 -18.73 6.97 9.78
N GLN A 281 -18.75 7.03 11.13
CA GLN A 281 -18.65 8.27 11.87
C GLN A 281 -17.28 8.93 11.63
N TRP A 282 -16.19 8.18 11.80
CA TRP A 282 -14.83 8.69 11.59
C TRP A 282 -14.61 9.14 10.15
N GLY A 283 -15.12 8.39 9.17
CA GLY A 283 -15.11 8.76 7.76
C GLY A 283 -15.83 10.07 7.49
N ALA A 284 -17.04 10.25 8.05
CA ALA A 284 -17.82 11.49 7.89
C ALA A 284 -17.10 12.71 8.49
N GLU A 285 -16.57 12.57 9.73
CA GLU A 285 -15.77 13.61 10.38
C GLU A 285 -14.57 14.06 9.52
N LEU A 286 -13.88 13.09 8.92
CA LEU A 286 -12.75 13.37 8.04
C LEU A 286 -13.19 14.07 6.74
N LEU A 287 -14.24 13.59 6.08
CA LEU A 287 -14.72 14.16 4.82
C LEU A 287 -15.24 15.60 5.01
N GLU A 288 -15.80 15.94 6.17
CA GLU A 288 -16.15 17.33 6.51
C GLU A 288 -14.92 18.23 6.57
N GLN A 289 -13.80 17.75 7.16
CA GLN A 289 -12.54 18.49 7.24
C GLN A 289 -11.88 18.72 5.86
N LEU A 290 -12.21 17.92 4.85
CA LEU A 290 -11.70 18.11 3.49
C LEU A 290 -12.37 19.28 2.75
N GLY A 291 -13.58 19.69 3.14
CA GLY A 291 -14.35 20.73 2.45
C GLY A 291 -13.59 22.05 2.28
N PRO A 292 -13.04 22.65 3.36
CA PRO A 292 -12.24 23.89 3.26
C PRO A 292 -11.01 23.77 2.35
N ILE A 293 -10.35 22.60 2.35
CA ILE A 293 -9.18 22.34 1.50
C ILE A 293 -9.59 22.27 0.02
N ALA A 294 -10.70 21.59 -0.27
CA ALA A 294 -11.26 21.52 -1.63
C ALA A 294 -11.61 22.92 -2.15
N ALA A 295 -12.26 23.76 -1.33
CA ALA A 295 -12.60 25.14 -1.69
C ALA A 295 -11.34 25.98 -1.98
N LEU A 296 -10.27 25.80 -1.20
CA LEU A 296 -8.98 26.47 -1.42
C LEU A 296 -8.37 26.09 -2.77
N LEU A 297 -8.37 24.79 -3.10
CA LEU A 297 -7.84 24.31 -4.39
C LEU A 297 -8.68 24.80 -5.57
N ASP A 298 -10.00 24.80 -5.45
CA ASP A 298 -10.90 25.32 -6.49
C ASP A 298 -10.72 26.84 -6.67
N GLN A 299 -10.49 27.58 -5.59
CA GLN A 299 -10.15 29.01 -5.69
C GLN A 299 -8.81 29.25 -6.42
N ALA A 300 -7.82 28.39 -6.15
CA ALA A 300 -6.48 28.53 -6.76
C ALA A 300 -6.44 28.13 -8.23
N HIS A 301 -7.20 27.10 -8.63
CA HIS A 301 -7.18 26.54 -9.98
C HIS A 301 -8.35 27.01 -10.86
N GLY A 302 -9.38 27.59 -10.26
CA GLY A 302 -10.66 27.87 -10.90
C GLY A 302 -11.55 26.61 -10.98
N GLY A 303 -12.87 26.80 -11.05
CA GLY A 303 -13.82 25.69 -11.10
C GLY A 303 -14.33 25.23 -9.74
N ASN A 304 -14.81 23.97 -9.67
CA ASN A 304 -15.37 23.36 -8.48
C ASN A 304 -15.13 21.84 -8.42
N GLU A 305 -14.16 21.35 -9.18
CA GLU A 305 -13.94 19.91 -9.33
C GLU A 305 -13.47 19.24 -8.06
N HIS A 306 -12.72 19.93 -7.19
CA HIS A 306 -12.26 19.39 -5.91
C HIS A 306 -13.43 19.29 -4.90
N ALA A 307 -14.27 20.31 -4.83
CA ALA A 307 -15.48 20.31 -4.01
C ALA A 307 -16.45 19.22 -4.45
N LEU A 308 -16.65 19.05 -5.76
CA LEU A 308 -17.46 17.97 -6.32
C LEU A 308 -16.89 16.58 -5.99
N ALA A 309 -15.57 16.40 -6.04
CA ALA A 309 -14.94 15.12 -5.68
C ALA A 309 -15.15 14.76 -4.20
N VAL A 310 -15.07 15.74 -3.31
CA VAL A 310 -15.36 15.54 -1.87
C VAL A 310 -16.85 15.24 -1.66
N ALA A 311 -17.74 15.97 -2.32
CA ALA A 311 -19.20 15.73 -2.22
C ALA A 311 -19.59 14.33 -2.71
N LEU A 312 -18.98 13.84 -3.81
CA LEU A 312 -19.17 12.47 -4.29
C LEU A 312 -18.68 11.44 -3.27
N ALA A 313 -17.52 11.68 -2.64
CA ALA A 313 -17.01 10.82 -1.58
C ALA A 313 -17.93 10.78 -0.36
N GLN A 314 -18.50 11.92 0.04
CA GLN A 314 -19.50 11.99 1.11
C GLN A 314 -20.77 11.19 0.76
N ALA A 315 -21.26 11.31 -0.47
CA ALA A 315 -22.41 10.52 -0.95
C ALA A 315 -22.10 9.01 -0.98
N HIS A 316 -20.91 8.62 -1.40
CA HIS A 316 -20.47 7.21 -1.39
C HIS A 316 -20.28 6.64 0.03
N LEU A 317 -19.94 7.47 1.00
CA LEU A 317 -19.83 7.03 2.39
C LEU A 317 -21.20 6.71 2.98
N GLN A 318 -22.27 7.41 2.56
CA GLN A 318 -23.64 7.27 3.09
C GLN A 318 -24.45 6.14 2.43
N ASN A 319 -24.00 5.61 1.28
CA ASN A 319 -24.68 4.55 0.51
C ASN A 319 -23.94 3.22 0.65
#